data_f20193cd61290811008a8ea515b075cf
#
_entry.id   f20193cd61290811008a8ea515b075cf
#
_cell.length_a   1.000
_cell.length_b   1.000
_cell.length_c   1.000
_cell.angle_alpha   90.00
_cell.angle_beta   90.00
_cell.angle_gamma   90.00
#
_symmetry.space_group_name_H-M   'P 1'
#
loop_
_entity.id
_entity.type
_entity.pdbx_description
1 polymer ?
#
loop_
_entity_poly.entity_id
_entity_poly.type
_entity_poly.pdbx_seq_one_letter_code
_entity_poly.pdbx_strand_id
1 'polypeptide(L)'
;MITTDHISPAGSFKETTPAGEYLVSRQVAPREFNSYGSRRGNHEIMMRGTFANIRIKNEILNDVEGGYTLGPNNNQMSIFDAAMKFQEKGTPLVIFGGEQYGAGSSRDWAAKGTALLGVKAVIAESFERIHRSNLVGMGVIPFEFTDGVTRKTLKLVGDEVISITGLDKGLKPLSPVPCHIIHSDGSEINIILKCRIDTEMEIEYVENGGVLHYVLRNLARAS
;
A
#
# COMPACT_ATOMS: atom_id res chain seq x y z
N MET A 1 -8.31 -0.68 13.22
CA MET A 1 -7.67 -1.90 12.62
C MET A 1 -8.08 -2.00 11.15
N ILE A 2 -7.15 -2.17 10.25
CA ILE A 2 -7.38 -2.48 8.83
C ILE A 2 -7.09 -3.97 8.61
N THR A 3 -8.07 -4.70 8.07
CA THR A 3 -7.92 -6.13 7.78
C THR A 3 -7.60 -6.37 6.30
N THR A 4 -7.12 -7.57 5.99
CA THR A 4 -6.91 -7.99 4.60
C THR A 4 -8.20 -7.96 3.76
N ASP A 5 -9.39 -8.05 4.38
CA ASP A 5 -10.67 -7.90 3.69
C ASP A 5 -10.97 -6.45 3.30
N HIS A 6 -10.41 -5.48 4.01
CA HIS A 6 -10.49 -4.06 3.61
C HIS A 6 -9.51 -3.72 2.48
N ILE A 7 -8.34 -4.35 2.47
CA ILE A 7 -7.27 -4.06 1.52
C ILE A 7 -7.46 -4.83 0.22
N SER A 8 -7.68 -6.15 0.33
CA SER A 8 -7.75 -7.05 -0.82
C SER A 8 -9.03 -6.86 -1.64
N PRO A 9 -8.97 -6.95 -2.96
CA PRO A 9 -10.16 -6.92 -3.80
C PRO A 9 -11.07 -8.10 -3.47
N ALA A 10 -12.30 -7.82 -3.07
CA ALA A 10 -13.29 -8.84 -2.68
C ALA A 10 -14.72 -8.41 -3.05
N GLY A 11 -15.58 -9.39 -3.26
CA GLY A 11 -16.99 -9.15 -3.59
C GLY A 11 -17.23 -8.75 -5.04
N SER A 12 -18.44 -8.22 -5.31
CA SER A 12 -18.83 -7.65 -6.59
C SER A 12 -18.51 -6.14 -6.64
N PHE A 13 -18.50 -5.59 -7.82
CA PHE A 13 -18.25 -4.17 -8.06
C PHE A 13 -19.23 -3.62 -9.09
N LYS A 14 -19.49 -2.32 -9.03
CA LYS A 14 -20.43 -1.60 -9.91
C LYS A 14 -19.70 -1.05 -11.14
N GLU A 15 -20.48 -0.74 -12.18
CA GLU A 15 -19.96 -0.11 -13.41
C GLU A 15 -19.27 1.26 -13.18
N THR A 16 -19.71 1.98 -12.14
CA THR A 16 -19.16 3.29 -11.75
C THR A 16 -17.88 3.23 -10.91
N THR A 17 -17.34 2.04 -10.69
CA THR A 17 -16.06 1.85 -10.00
C THR A 17 -14.93 1.76 -11.01
N PRO A 18 -13.66 2.05 -10.64
CA PRO A 18 -12.53 1.91 -11.57
C PRO A 18 -12.44 0.53 -12.25
N ALA A 19 -12.80 -0.55 -11.54
CA ALA A 19 -12.85 -1.90 -12.12
C ALA A 19 -14.01 -2.08 -13.10
N GLY A 20 -15.16 -1.49 -12.80
CA GLY A 20 -16.33 -1.52 -13.69
C GLY A 20 -16.09 -0.72 -14.97
N GLU A 21 -15.59 0.50 -14.85
CA GLU A 21 -15.24 1.35 -15.99
C GLU A 21 -14.21 0.68 -16.92
N TYR A 22 -13.22 0.01 -16.33
CA TYR A 22 -12.25 -0.78 -17.08
C TYR A 22 -12.92 -1.89 -17.91
N LEU A 23 -13.90 -2.60 -17.35
CA LEU A 23 -14.61 -3.66 -18.08
C LEU A 23 -15.56 -3.08 -19.14
N VAL A 24 -16.28 -2.01 -18.84
CA VAL A 24 -17.14 -1.30 -19.82
C VAL A 24 -16.32 -0.83 -21.02
N SER A 25 -15.16 -0.24 -20.78
CA SER A 25 -14.26 0.20 -21.87
C SER A 25 -13.75 -0.95 -22.75
N ARG A 26 -13.86 -2.20 -22.26
CA ARG A 26 -13.55 -3.43 -23.01
C ARG A 26 -14.80 -4.17 -23.49
N GLN A 27 -15.94 -3.47 -23.54
CA GLN A 27 -17.22 -3.98 -24.06
C GLN A 27 -17.79 -5.18 -23.26
N VAL A 28 -17.44 -5.29 -21.97
CA VAL A 28 -18.03 -6.28 -21.06
C VAL A 28 -19.26 -5.65 -20.42
N ALA A 29 -20.42 -6.27 -20.60
CA ALA A 29 -21.66 -5.77 -20.03
C ALA A 29 -21.68 -5.93 -18.48
N PRO A 30 -22.35 -5.00 -17.72
CA PRO A 30 -22.38 -5.07 -16.27
C PRO A 30 -22.88 -6.41 -15.69
N ARG A 31 -23.82 -7.06 -16.34
CA ARG A 31 -24.32 -8.41 -15.97
C ARG A 31 -23.25 -9.50 -16.05
N GLU A 32 -22.14 -9.26 -16.74
CA GLU A 32 -21.05 -10.20 -16.97
C GLU A 32 -19.82 -9.92 -16.10
N PHE A 33 -19.88 -8.89 -15.24
CA PHE A 33 -18.74 -8.50 -14.40
C PHE A 33 -18.30 -9.59 -13.44
N ASN A 34 -19.27 -10.31 -12.87
CA ASN A 34 -19.06 -11.27 -11.78
C ASN A 34 -18.44 -10.57 -10.53
N SER A 35 -17.46 -11.22 -9.92
CA SER A 35 -16.77 -10.72 -8.74
C SER A 35 -15.26 -10.59 -8.96
N TYR A 36 -14.56 -9.86 -8.10
CA TYR A 36 -13.10 -9.82 -8.10
C TYR A 36 -12.49 -11.22 -8.03
N GLY A 37 -13.07 -12.13 -7.23
CA GLY A 37 -12.59 -13.52 -7.12
C GLY A 37 -12.62 -14.28 -8.44
N SER A 38 -13.65 -14.09 -9.27
CA SER A 38 -13.75 -14.68 -10.61
C SER A 38 -12.77 -14.06 -11.61
N ARG A 39 -12.29 -12.85 -11.35
CA ARG A 39 -11.39 -12.07 -12.20
C ARG A 39 -9.95 -12.02 -11.69
N ARG A 40 -9.60 -12.78 -10.66
CA ARG A 40 -8.31 -12.72 -9.97
C ARG A 40 -7.08 -12.96 -10.86
N GLY A 41 -7.25 -13.57 -12.04
CA GLY A 41 -6.19 -13.72 -13.04
C GLY A 41 -5.91 -12.44 -13.84
N ASN A 42 -6.79 -11.43 -13.77
CA ASN A 42 -6.60 -10.14 -14.41
C ASN A 42 -6.14 -9.09 -13.38
N HIS A 43 -4.84 -8.78 -13.38
CA HIS A 43 -4.25 -7.83 -12.43
C HIS A 43 -4.81 -6.41 -12.58
N GLU A 44 -5.23 -6.02 -13.77
CA GLU A 44 -5.84 -4.71 -14.03
C GLU A 44 -7.14 -4.52 -13.27
N ILE A 45 -7.96 -5.55 -13.18
CA ILE A 45 -9.19 -5.53 -12.38
C ILE A 45 -8.84 -5.56 -10.89
N MET A 46 -7.93 -6.43 -10.50
CA MET A 46 -7.58 -6.63 -9.10
C MET A 46 -6.93 -5.40 -8.47
N MET A 47 -6.01 -4.71 -9.17
CA MET A 47 -5.42 -3.50 -8.62
C MET A 47 -6.45 -2.38 -8.44
N ARG A 48 -7.46 -2.30 -9.31
CA ARG A 48 -8.56 -1.34 -9.19
C ARG A 48 -9.50 -1.63 -8.02
N GLY A 49 -9.50 -2.86 -7.53
CA GLY A 49 -10.25 -3.28 -6.34
C GLY A 49 -9.46 -3.22 -5.03
N THR A 50 -8.16 -2.94 -5.10
CA THR A 50 -7.33 -2.80 -3.90
C THR A 50 -7.72 -1.54 -3.15
N PHE A 51 -7.98 -1.66 -1.84
CA PHE A 51 -8.56 -0.60 -1.00
C PHE A 51 -9.94 -0.08 -1.44
N ALA A 52 -10.67 -0.82 -2.28
CA ALA A 52 -11.99 -0.41 -2.76
C ALA A 52 -13.15 -0.91 -1.88
N ASN A 53 -12.87 -1.47 -0.71
CA ASN A 53 -13.91 -1.92 0.21
C ASN A 53 -14.75 -0.73 0.69
N ILE A 54 -16.08 -0.88 0.63
CA ILE A 54 -17.05 0.18 0.98
C ILE A 54 -17.02 0.61 2.44
N ARG A 55 -16.39 -0.18 3.32
CA ARG A 55 -16.27 0.09 4.77
C ARG A 55 -14.91 0.66 5.17
N ILE A 56 -14.00 0.80 4.22
CA ILE A 56 -12.70 1.41 4.53
C ILE A 56 -12.92 2.89 4.84
N LYS A 57 -12.19 3.39 5.83
CA LYS A 57 -12.15 4.82 6.16
C LYS A 57 -10.73 5.32 6.05
N ASN A 58 -10.52 6.29 5.18
CA ASN A 58 -9.28 7.03 5.14
C ASN A 58 -9.42 8.23 6.10
N GLU A 59 -8.67 8.22 7.19
CA GLU A 59 -8.80 9.22 8.27
C GLU A 59 -8.41 10.65 7.82
N ILE A 60 -7.78 10.83 6.65
CA ILE A 60 -7.55 12.17 6.06
C ILE A 60 -8.81 12.77 5.42
N LEU A 61 -9.84 11.95 5.19
CA LEU A 61 -11.13 12.39 4.67
C LEU A 61 -12.16 12.33 5.78
N ASN A 62 -12.69 13.48 6.18
CA ASN A 62 -13.71 13.57 7.22
C ASN A 62 -15.01 12.90 6.72
N ASP A 63 -15.52 11.92 7.49
CA ASP A 63 -16.80 11.26 7.29
C ASP A 63 -17.03 10.58 5.92
N VAL A 64 -15.95 10.25 5.19
CA VAL A 64 -16.01 9.52 3.93
C VAL A 64 -15.72 8.05 4.16
N GLU A 65 -16.65 7.18 3.77
CA GLU A 65 -16.47 5.72 3.68
C GLU A 65 -16.21 5.29 2.24
N GLY A 66 -15.46 4.20 2.08
CA GLY A 66 -15.08 3.66 0.78
C GLY A 66 -13.64 3.95 0.40
N GLY A 67 -13.23 3.43 -0.74
CA GLY A 67 -11.86 3.49 -1.24
C GLY A 67 -11.49 4.86 -1.84
N TYR A 68 -11.55 5.91 -1.04
CA TYR A 68 -11.24 7.28 -1.47
C TYR A 68 -10.02 7.86 -0.76
N THR A 69 -9.36 8.79 -1.42
CA THR A 69 -8.22 9.55 -0.90
C THR A 69 -8.11 10.91 -1.59
N LEU A 70 -7.12 11.69 -1.23
CA LEU A 70 -6.75 12.92 -1.93
C LEU A 70 -5.79 12.62 -3.08
N GLY A 71 -6.04 13.21 -4.23
CA GLY A 71 -5.13 13.18 -5.38
C GLY A 71 -4.09 14.31 -5.32
N PRO A 72 -3.22 14.41 -6.34
CA PRO A 72 -2.11 15.37 -6.37
C PRO A 72 -2.50 16.86 -6.26
N ASN A 73 -3.77 17.18 -6.47
CA ASN A 73 -4.29 18.54 -6.37
C ASN A 73 -5.25 18.70 -5.18
N ASN A 74 -5.09 17.87 -4.14
CA ASN A 74 -5.95 17.84 -2.94
C ASN A 74 -7.45 17.66 -3.23
N ASN A 75 -7.80 17.06 -4.37
CA ASN A 75 -9.18 16.71 -4.69
C ASN A 75 -9.46 15.25 -4.35
N GLN A 76 -10.63 14.99 -3.79
CA GLN A 76 -11.08 13.63 -3.48
C GLN A 76 -11.29 12.81 -4.75
N MET A 77 -10.76 11.60 -4.76
CA MET A 77 -10.96 10.63 -5.84
C MET A 77 -10.78 9.19 -5.32
N SER A 78 -10.99 8.19 -6.18
CA SER A 78 -10.71 6.81 -5.81
C SER A 78 -9.22 6.62 -5.50
N ILE A 79 -8.90 5.69 -4.59
CA ILE A 79 -7.49 5.38 -4.27
C ILE A 79 -6.76 4.91 -5.52
N PHE A 80 -7.41 4.14 -6.40
CA PHE A 80 -6.82 3.71 -7.66
C PHE A 80 -6.45 4.91 -8.56
N ASP A 81 -7.37 5.85 -8.80
CA ASP A 81 -7.12 6.99 -9.68
C ASP A 81 -6.04 7.91 -9.12
N ALA A 82 -6.06 8.14 -7.80
CA ALA A 82 -5.02 8.92 -7.14
C ALA A 82 -3.65 8.25 -7.31
N ALA A 83 -3.56 6.95 -7.08
CA ALA A 83 -2.33 6.17 -7.22
C ALA A 83 -1.77 6.25 -8.65
N MET A 84 -2.63 6.13 -9.68
CA MET A 84 -2.19 6.25 -11.07
C MET A 84 -1.64 7.65 -11.38
N LYS A 85 -2.30 8.71 -10.90
CA LYS A 85 -1.83 10.10 -11.09
C LYS A 85 -0.51 10.37 -10.38
N PHE A 86 -0.28 9.79 -9.21
CA PHE A 86 1.00 9.91 -8.52
C PHE A 86 2.10 9.11 -9.24
N GLN A 87 1.78 7.93 -9.77
CA GLN A 87 2.73 7.15 -10.56
C GLN A 87 3.13 7.87 -11.86
N GLU A 88 2.20 8.50 -12.55
CA GLU A 88 2.48 9.35 -13.73
C GLU A 88 3.44 10.49 -13.42
N LYS A 89 3.38 11.04 -12.20
CA LYS A 89 4.31 12.05 -11.69
C LYS A 89 5.63 11.48 -11.15
N GLY A 90 5.78 10.14 -11.12
CA GLY A 90 6.95 9.49 -10.52
C GLY A 90 7.01 9.60 -9.00
N THR A 91 5.89 9.91 -8.33
CA THR A 91 5.83 10.08 -6.87
C THR A 91 5.49 8.75 -6.19
N PRO A 92 6.39 8.17 -5.40
CA PRO A 92 6.09 6.98 -4.61
C PRO A 92 5.12 7.30 -3.48
N LEU A 93 4.36 6.29 -3.06
CA LEU A 93 3.34 6.43 -2.02
C LEU A 93 3.73 5.72 -0.73
N VAL A 94 3.18 6.22 0.38
CA VAL A 94 3.28 5.60 1.70
C VAL A 94 1.88 5.46 2.32
N ILE A 95 1.69 4.43 3.14
CA ILE A 95 0.45 4.21 3.89
C ILE A 95 0.75 4.31 5.37
N PHE A 96 -0.08 5.04 6.10
CA PHE A 96 -0.09 5.05 7.56
C PHE A 96 -1.23 4.17 8.07
N GLY A 97 -0.90 3.20 8.92
CA GLY A 97 -1.84 2.24 9.49
C GLY A 97 -1.87 2.28 11.02
N GLY A 98 -2.89 1.68 11.59
CA GLY A 98 -3.01 1.48 13.03
C GLY A 98 -2.49 0.12 13.48
N GLU A 99 -3.02 -0.36 14.60
CA GLU A 99 -2.66 -1.65 15.18
C GLU A 99 -3.10 -2.82 14.30
N GLN A 100 -2.30 -3.88 14.31
CA GLN A 100 -2.53 -5.15 13.62
C GLN A 100 -2.90 -4.96 12.14
N TYR A 101 -2.16 -4.10 11.44
CA TYR A 101 -2.38 -3.83 10.03
C TYR A 101 -2.31 -5.13 9.21
N GLY A 102 -3.37 -5.39 8.43
CA GLY A 102 -3.48 -6.58 7.60
C GLY A 102 -3.96 -7.83 8.35
N ALA A 103 -4.57 -7.68 9.54
CA ALA A 103 -5.20 -8.80 10.25
C ALA A 103 -6.29 -9.49 9.40
N GLY A 104 -6.55 -10.76 9.68
CA GLY A 104 -7.55 -11.56 9.00
C GLY A 104 -6.96 -12.66 8.13
N SER A 105 -7.69 -13.04 7.05
CA SER A 105 -7.27 -14.12 6.16
C SER A 105 -5.98 -13.79 5.42
N SER A 106 -5.12 -14.80 5.25
CA SER A 106 -3.92 -14.67 4.43
C SER A 106 -4.29 -14.41 2.96
N ARG A 107 -4.01 -13.21 2.47
CA ARG A 107 -4.29 -12.78 1.09
C ARG A 107 -3.09 -12.03 0.55
N ASP A 108 -2.36 -12.65 -0.35
CA ASP A 108 -1.23 -12.06 -1.06
C ASP A 108 -1.64 -10.84 -1.90
N TRP A 109 -2.85 -10.83 -2.45
CA TRP A 109 -3.38 -9.68 -3.18
C TRP A 109 -3.48 -8.41 -2.35
N ALA A 110 -3.63 -8.49 -1.03
CA ALA A 110 -3.57 -7.32 -0.18
C ALA A 110 -2.20 -6.62 -0.26
N ALA A 111 -1.11 -7.37 -0.32
CA ALA A 111 0.24 -6.83 -0.49
C ALA A 111 0.58 -6.54 -1.96
N LYS A 112 0.20 -7.44 -2.88
CA LYS A 112 0.46 -7.28 -4.32
C LYS A 112 -0.26 -6.05 -4.88
N GLY A 113 -1.53 -5.86 -4.55
CA GLY A 113 -2.29 -4.68 -4.97
C GLY A 113 -1.67 -3.39 -4.41
N THR A 114 -1.26 -3.40 -3.14
CA THR A 114 -0.54 -2.28 -2.51
C THR A 114 0.72 -1.91 -3.30
N ALA A 115 1.56 -2.90 -3.66
CA ALA A 115 2.75 -2.66 -4.47
C ALA A 115 2.42 -2.13 -5.87
N LEU A 116 1.40 -2.67 -6.54
CA LEU A 116 0.96 -2.25 -7.88
C LEU A 116 0.42 -0.82 -7.90
N LEU A 117 -0.15 -0.35 -6.80
CA LEU A 117 -0.58 1.04 -6.63
C LEU A 117 0.58 2.02 -6.36
N GLY A 118 1.83 1.56 -6.40
CA GLY A 118 3.01 2.41 -6.24
C GLY A 118 3.41 2.69 -4.78
N VAL A 119 2.80 2.00 -3.83
CA VAL A 119 3.18 2.11 -2.42
C VAL A 119 4.54 1.44 -2.20
N LYS A 120 5.47 2.17 -1.59
CA LYS A 120 6.83 1.70 -1.29
C LYS A 120 7.02 1.34 0.18
N ALA A 121 6.24 1.94 1.05
CA ALA A 121 6.30 1.67 2.49
C ALA A 121 4.91 1.69 3.12
N VAL A 122 4.75 0.87 4.14
CA VAL A 122 3.61 0.92 5.06
C VAL A 122 4.16 1.18 6.46
N ILE A 123 3.69 2.23 7.11
CA ILE A 123 4.06 2.61 8.47
C ILE A 123 2.85 2.36 9.37
N ALA A 124 2.95 1.46 10.33
CA ALA A 124 1.83 1.06 11.18
C ALA A 124 2.21 1.01 12.65
N GLU A 125 1.22 0.99 13.53
CA GLU A 125 1.43 0.81 14.96
C GLU A 125 1.87 -0.64 15.27
N SER A 126 1.35 -1.61 14.50
CA SER A 126 1.81 -3.00 14.46
C SER A 126 1.26 -3.72 13.23
N PHE A 127 1.82 -4.89 12.90
CA PHE A 127 1.41 -5.69 11.77
C PHE A 127 0.91 -7.07 12.18
N GLU A 128 -0.06 -7.59 11.43
CA GLU A 128 -0.28 -9.02 11.39
C GLU A 128 0.91 -9.71 10.69
N ARG A 129 1.37 -10.81 11.27
CA ARG A 129 2.63 -11.46 10.89
C ARG A 129 2.70 -11.88 9.41
N ILE A 130 1.63 -12.50 8.90
CA ILE A 130 1.60 -13.01 7.52
C ILE A 130 1.55 -11.85 6.54
N HIS A 131 0.74 -10.83 6.83
CA HIS A 131 0.63 -9.67 5.96
C HIS A 131 1.95 -8.87 5.90
N ARG A 132 2.65 -8.72 7.04
CA ARG A 132 4.00 -8.14 7.06
C ARG A 132 4.93 -8.88 6.10
N SER A 133 4.97 -10.23 6.18
CA SER A 133 5.81 -11.04 5.29
C SER A 133 5.40 -10.91 3.83
N ASN A 134 4.10 -10.82 3.54
CA ASN A 134 3.60 -10.62 2.18
C ASN A 134 4.01 -9.24 1.62
N LEU A 135 3.99 -8.18 2.42
CA LEU A 135 4.49 -6.85 2.00
C LEU A 135 5.95 -6.93 1.57
N VAL A 136 6.81 -7.51 2.40
CA VAL A 136 8.24 -7.72 2.09
C VAL A 136 8.40 -8.55 0.82
N GLY A 137 7.65 -9.64 0.69
CA GLY A 137 7.65 -10.49 -0.49
C GLY A 137 7.24 -9.79 -1.79
N MET A 138 6.50 -8.68 -1.69
CA MET A 138 6.10 -7.83 -2.82
C MET A 138 6.97 -6.57 -2.98
N GLY A 139 8.04 -6.44 -2.20
CA GLY A 139 8.97 -5.30 -2.28
C GLY A 139 8.43 -4.02 -1.63
N VAL A 140 7.48 -4.14 -0.71
CA VAL A 140 6.97 -3.03 0.10
C VAL A 140 7.57 -3.12 1.50
N ILE A 141 8.18 -2.04 1.99
CA ILE A 141 8.86 -2.04 3.28
C ILE A 141 7.87 -1.75 4.41
N PRO A 142 7.69 -2.67 5.37
CA PRO A 142 6.93 -2.41 6.57
C PRO A 142 7.78 -1.69 7.63
N PHE A 143 7.23 -0.63 8.22
CA PHE A 143 7.82 0.08 9.35
C PHE A 143 6.82 0.16 10.52
N GLU A 144 7.31 0.10 11.74
CA GLU A 144 6.52 0.37 12.93
C GLU A 144 6.90 1.70 13.56
N PHE A 145 5.90 2.38 14.09
CA PHE A 145 6.11 3.54 14.94
C PHE A 145 6.85 3.15 16.23
N THR A 146 7.66 4.04 16.75
CA THR A 146 8.35 3.92 18.05
C THR A 146 7.94 5.05 18.98
N ASP A 147 8.34 4.96 20.24
CA ASP A 147 8.26 6.05 21.22
C ASP A 147 6.84 6.62 21.44
N GLY A 148 5.82 5.78 21.28
CA GLY A 148 4.42 6.18 21.47
C GLY A 148 3.86 7.07 20.36
N VAL A 149 4.60 7.26 19.25
CA VAL A 149 4.08 7.92 18.06
C VAL A 149 3.04 7.02 17.39
N THR A 150 1.99 7.65 16.92
CA THR A 150 0.92 6.99 16.16
C THR A 150 0.51 7.84 14.98
N ARG A 151 -0.21 7.26 14.01
CA ARG A 151 -0.79 8.04 12.90
C ARG A 151 -1.65 9.21 13.39
N LYS A 152 -2.29 9.09 14.58
CA LYS A 152 -3.14 10.13 15.15
C LYS A 152 -2.33 11.29 15.74
N THR A 153 -1.18 10.99 16.37
CA THR A 153 -0.33 12.03 16.95
C THR A 153 0.34 12.88 15.88
N LEU A 154 0.53 12.33 14.67
CA LEU A 154 1.12 13.04 13.53
C LEU A 154 0.17 14.03 12.86
N LYS A 155 -1.15 13.95 13.11
CA LYS A 155 -2.19 14.84 12.55
C LYS A 155 -2.11 15.00 11.03
N LEU A 156 -1.88 13.88 10.34
CA LEU A 156 -1.73 13.85 8.88
C LEU A 156 -3.02 14.29 8.19
N VAL A 157 -2.89 15.10 7.16
CA VAL A 157 -4.00 15.60 6.33
C VAL A 157 -3.94 15.12 4.87
N GLY A 158 -2.84 14.44 4.48
CA GLY A 158 -2.72 13.75 3.19
C GLY A 158 -1.96 14.53 2.12
N ASP A 159 -1.34 15.64 2.45
CA ASP A 159 -0.51 16.47 1.56
C ASP A 159 0.96 16.57 2.02
N GLU A 160 1.31 15.79 3.04
CA GLU A 160 2.66 15.77 3.60
C GLU A 160 3.67 15.16 2.63
N VAL A 161 4.90 15.68 2.69
CA VAL A 161 6.06 15.04 2.06
C VAL A 161 6.77 14.17 3.09
N ILE A 162 6.84 12.87 2.78
CA ILE A 162 7.43 11.87 3.67
C ILE A 162 8.78 11.44 3.11
N SER A 163 9.84 11.65 3.89
CA SER A 163 11.21 11.24 3.54
C SER A 163 11.71 10.19 4.53
N ILE A 164 11.88 8.96 4.06
CA ILE A 164 12.50 7.87 4.83
C ILE A 164 13.96 7.78 4.37
N THR A 165 14.91 8.08 5.26
CA THR A 165 16.31 8.27 4.91
C THR A 165 17.20 7.16 5.44
N GLY A 166 18.42 7.05 4.87
CA GLY A 166 19.41 6.06 5.30
C GLY A 166 19.24 4.67 4.69
N LEU A 167 18.28 4.50 3.79
CA LEU A 167 18.05 3.22 3.09
C LEU A 167 19.18 2.93 2.08
N ASP A 168 19.82 3.98 1.55
CA ASP A 168 20.94 3.93 0.62
C ASP A 168 22.24 3.37 1.22
N LYS A 169 22.36 3.43 2.55
CA LYS A 169 23.50 2.88 3.30
C LYS A 169 23.38 1.38 3.59
N GLY A 170 22.33 0.75 3.08
CA GLY A 170 21.94 -0.63 3.33
C GLY A 170 20.99 -0.77 4.54
N LEU A 171 19.86 -1.36 4.30
CA LEU A 171 18.95 -1.75 5.37
C LEU A 171 19.56 -2.87 6.21
N LYS A 172 19.25 -2.86 7.51
CA LYS A 172 19.52 -3.99 8.40
C LYS A 172 18.24 -4.46 9.04
N PRO A 173 18.10 -5.75 9.33
CA PRO A 173 16.94 -6.26 10.00
C PRO A 173 16.67 -5.51 11.30
N LEU A 174 15.41 -5.19 11.53
CA LEU A 174 14.91 -4.55 12.76
C LEU A 174 15.59 -3.23 13.15
N SER A 175 16.32 -2.61 12.22
CA SER A 175 17.07 -1.37 12.49
C SER A 175 16.17 -0.14 12.67
N PRO A 176 16.61 0.86 13.45
CA PRO A 176 15.97 2.16 13.48
C PRO A 176 16.21 2.91 12.16
N VAL A 177 15.19 3.59 11.65
CA VAL A 177 15.23 4.31 10.38
C VAL A 177 14.63 5.70 10.57
N PRO A 178 15.36 6.79 10.26
CA PRO A 178 14.85 8.14 10.35
C PRO A 178 13.75 8.40 9.31
N CYS A 179 12.69 9.05 9.75
CA CYS A 179 11.61 9.52 8.90
C CYS A 179 11.34 11.00 9.18
N HIS A 180 11.39 11.79 8.13
CA HIS A 180 11.11 13.21 8.14
C HIS A 180 9.81 13.48 7.42
N ILE A 181 8.91 14.20 8.07
CA ILE A 181 7.57 14.54 7.60
C ILE A 181 7.49 16.06 7.51
N ILE A 182 7.15 16.57 6.33
CA ILE A 182 6.95 18.01 6.10
C ILE A 182 5.48 18.21 5.77
N HIS A 183 4.80 19.01 6.57
CA HIS A 183 3.42 19.43 6.35
C HIS A 183 3.35 20.60 5.34
N SER A 184 2.19 20.80 4.74
CA SER A 184 1.98 21.89 3.76
C SER A 184 2.12 23.29 4.34
N ASP A 185 1.95 23.45 5.66
CA ASP A 185 2.20 24.71 6.38
C ASP A 185 3.69 24.99 6.67
N GLY A 186 4.57 24.07 6.24
CA GLY A 186 6.01 24.13 6.46
C GLY A 186 6.47 23.62 7.83
N SER A 187 5.58 23.13 8.68
CA SER A 187 5.98 22.47 9.92
C SER A 187 6.62 21.10 9.63
N GLU A 188 7.60 20.73 10.44
CA GLU A 188 8.40 19.52 10.24
C GLU A 188 8.35 18.64 11.48
N ILE A 189 8.23 17.34 11.26
CA ILE A 189 8.29 16.32 12.30
C ILE A 189 9.38 15.31 11.96
N ASN A 190 10.27 15.05 12.91
CA ASN A 190 11.27 13.99 12.81
C ASN A 190 10.91 12.86 13.76
N ILE A 191 10.80 11.65 13.24
CA ILE A 191 10.54 10.44 14.01
C ILE A 191 11.54 9.35 13.65
N ILE A 192 11.68 8.39 14.52
CA ILE A 192 12.41 7.14 14.25
C ILE A 192 11.36 6.04 14.04
N LEU A 193 11.49 5.33 12.95
CA LEU A 193 10.71 4.14 12.66
C LEU A 193 11.54 2.89 12.92
N LYS A 194 10.88 1.79 13.28
CA LYS A 194 11.50 0.48 13.33
C LYS A 194 11.25 -0.24 12.02
N CYS A 195 12.31 -0.61 11.30
CA CYS A 195 12.21 -1.46 10.13
C CYS A 195 11.69 -2.85 10.55
N ARG A 196 10.68 -3.36 9.85
CA ARG A 196 10.08 -4.66 10.08
C ARG A 196 10.40 -5.66 8.97
N ILE A 197 11.58 -5.52 8.43
CA ILE A 197 12.28 -6.61 7.74
C ILE A 197 13.02 -7.38 8.83
N ASP A 198 12.74 -8.67 8.99
CA ASP A 198 13.15 -9.43 10.15
C ASP A 198 14.42 -10.26 9.91
N THR A 199 14.81 -10.48 8.63
CA THR A 199 15.97 -11.27 8.23
C THR A 199 16.76 -10.65 7.09
N GLU A 200 18.05 -11.01 6.95
CA GLU A 200 18.90 -10.60 5.82
C GLU A 200 18.33 -11.06 4.46
N MET A 201 17.76 -12.25 4.40
CA MET A 201 17.14 -12.74 3.16
C MET A 201 15.94 -11.88 2.73
N GLU A 202 15.17 -11.35 3.67
CA GLU A 202 14.07 -10.44 3.36
C GLU A 202 14.58 -9.09 2.83
N ILE A 203 15.76 -8.64 3.23
CA ILE A 203 16.39 -7.45 2.66
C ILE A 203 16.66 -7.66 1.17
N GLU A 204 17.25 -8.81 0.81
CA GLU A 204 17.49 -9.15 -0.59
C GLU A 204 16.19 -9.19 -1.40
N TYR A 205 15.09 -9.65 -0.82
CA TYR A 205 13.79 -9.61 -1.51
C TYR A 205 13.36 -8.18 -1.81
N VAL A 206 13.45 -7.29 -0.84
CA VAL A 206 13.05 -5.88 -1.01
C VAL A 206 13.96 -5.17 -2.02
N GLU A 207 15.27 -5.33 -1.92
CA GLU A 207 16.25 -4.74 -2.85
C GLU A 207 16.04 -5.21 -4.30
N ASN A 208 15.53 -6.41 -4.48
CA ASN A 208 15.18 -6.94 -5.80
C ASN A 208 13.77 -6.56 -6.27
N GLY A 209 12.97 -5.86 -5.45
CA GLY A 209 11.59 -5.49 -5.77
C GLY A 209 10.59 -6.62 -5.55
N GLY A 210 10.94 -7.59 -4.70
CA GLY A 210 10.12 -8.71 -4.29
C GLY A 210 10.73 -10.08 -4.57
N VAL A 211 10.19 -11.09 -3.90
CA VAL A 211 10.71 -12.47 -3.93
C VAL A 211 10.75 -13.08 -5.34
N LEU A 212 9.75 -12.80 -6.18
CA LEU A 212 9.72 -13.33 -7.54
C LEU A 212 10.85 -12.75 -8.41
N HIS A 213 11.09 -11.46 -8.31
CA HIS A 213 12.19 -10.81 -9.03
C HIS A 213 13.55 -11.31 -8.54
N TYR A 214 13.72 -11.51 -7.23
CA TYR A 214 14.91 -12.11 -6.65
C TYR A 214 15.18 -13.50 -7.24
N VAL A 215 14.18 -14.39 -7.21
CA VAL A 215 14.31 -15.75 -7.74
C VAL A 215 14.62 -15.74 -9.25
N LEU A 216 13.91 -14.94 -10.04
CA LEU A 216 14.14 -14.86 -11.49
C LEU A 216 15.55 -14.36 -11.82
N ARG A 217 16.07 -13.35 -11.11
CA ARG A 217 17.45 -12.88 -11.32
C ARG A 217 18.49 -13.93 -10.94
N ASN A 218 18.26 -14.69 -9.88
CA ASN A 218 19.16 -15.76 -9.49
C ASN A 218 19.16 -16.91 -10.50
N LEU A 219 18.02 -17.31 -11.03
CA LEU A 219 17.93 -18.30 -12.10
C LEU A 219 18.65 -17.81 -13.36
N ALA A 220 18.45 -16.57 -13.77
CA ALA A 220 19.11 -15.98 -14.94
C ALA A 220 20.65 -15.84 -14.80
N ARG A 221 21.15 -15.77 -13.57
CA ARG A 221 22.63 -15.75 -13.31
C ARG A 221 23.24 -17.14 -13.24
N ALA A 222 22.43 -18.17 -12.96
CA ALA A 222 22.86 -19.55 -12.84
C ALA A 222 22.83 -20.31 -14.19
N SER A 223 22.21 -19.73 -15.20
CA SER A 223 22.17 -20.21 -16.58
C SER A 223 23.28 -19.59 -17.43
#